data_c193bd0fc4793b9284949988f6604a37
#
_entry.id   c193bd0fc4793b9284949988f6604a37
#
_cell.length_a   1.000
_cell.length_b   1.000
_cell.length_c   1.000
_cell.angle_alpha   90.00
_cell.angle_beta   90.00
_cell.angle_gamma   90.00
#
_symmetry.space_group_name_H-M   'P 1'
#
loop_
_entity.id
_entity.type
_entity.pdbx_description
1 polymer ?
#
loop_
_entity_poly.entity_id
_entity_poly.type
_entity_poly.pdbx_seq_one_letter_code
_entity_poly.pdbx_strand_id
1 'polypeptide(L)'
;MPSIAPSQLTLNFEPALTERFSSLREYVAHRVQVQPKPAKTIAMDMDMSPSTLSRKLTAGLQDGDKDTQRFNVDDLESFIRTTGDTTAIEYLAAKYLHSDEHRKSRAIARVEEMASELARALASLKGTA
;
A
#
# COMPACT_ATOMS: atom_id res chain seq x y z
N MET A 1 16.32 16.96 -17.64
CA MET A 1 15.51 16.47 -16.54
C MET A 1 15.86 15.02 -16.24
N PRO A 2 16.36 14.80 -15.10
CA PRO A 2 16.67 13.43 -14.77
C PRO A 2 15.40 12.62 -14.77
N SER A 3 15.45 11.50 -15.38
CA SER A 3 14.38 10.56 -15.24
C SER A 3 14.24 10.20 -13.77
N ILE A 4 13.01 10.02 -13.34
CA ILE A 4 12.77 9.59 -11.99
C ILE A 4 13.29 8.18 -11.85
N ALA A 5 14.28 7.99 -11.01
CA ALA A 5 14.78 6.67 -10.72
C ALA A 5 13.67 5.84 -10.07
N PRO A 6 13.63 4.53 -10.32
CA PRO A 6 12.63 3.67 -9.66
C PRO A 6 12.60 3.83 -8.16
N SER A 7 13.74 4.12 -7.54
CA SER A 7 13.80 4.37 -6.11
C SER A 7 13.04 5.64 -5.70
N GLN A 8 12.82 6.55 -6.63
CA GLN A 8 12.08 7.78 -6.37
C GLN A 8 10.59 7.63 -6.59
N LEU A 9 10.20 6.53 -7.17
CA LEU A 9 8.81 6.12 -7.16
C LEU A 9 8.44 5.61 -5.78
N THR A 10 9.34 5.73 -4.86
CA THR A 10 9.05 5.43 -3.49
C THR A 10 7.90 6.29 -3.04
N LEU A 11 6.96 5.64 -2.53
CA LEU A 11 5.73 6.20 -2.08
C LEU A 11 6.02 7.17 -0.95
N ASN A 12 5.47 8.36 -1.06
CA ASN A 12 5.53 9.32 0.02
C ASN A 12 4.54 8.88 1.09
N PHE A 13 5.02 8.09 2.02
CA PHE A 13 4.17 7.63 3.10
C PHE A 13 3.99 8.73 4.11
N GLU A 14 2.76 9.03 4.43
CA GLU A 14 2.48 9.74 5.66
C GLU A 14 2.49 8.71 6.78
N PRO A 15 3.42 8.79 7.72
CA PRO A 15 3.42 7.85 8.85
C PRO A 15 2.09 7.85 9.60
N ALA A 16 1.39 8.97 9.57
CA ALA A 16 0.10 9.11 10.23
C ALA A 16 -1.01 8.27 9.60
N LEU A 17 -0.84 7.77 8.37
CA LEU A 17 -1.87 6.96 7.72
C LEU A 17 -2.19 5.70 8.52
N THR A 18 -1.15 5.02 9.02
CA THR A 18 -1.34 3.79 9.78
C THR A 18 -1.84 4.04 11.20
N GLU A 19 -1.68 5.27 11.70
CA GLU A 19 -2.20 5.66 12.99
C GLU A 19 -3.67 6.08 12.90
N ARG A 20 -4.06 6.70 11.79
CA ARG A 20 -5.41 7.19 11.58
C ARG A 20 -6.40 6.08 11.23
N PHE A 21 -5.92 5.05 10.59
CA PHE A 21 -6.76 3.95 10.11
C PHE A 21 -6.19 2.62 10.62
N SER A 22 -6.99 1.89 11.36
CA SER A 22 -6.54 0.63 11.95
C SER A 22 -6.55 -0.52 10.96
N SER A 23 -7.31 -0.42 9.88
CA SER A 23 -7.39 -1.48 8.88
C SER A 23 -7.45 -0.91 7.47
N LEU A 24 -7.05 -1.75 6.52
CA LEU A 24 -7.15 -1.40 5.10
C LEU A 24 -8.59 -1.08 4.72
N ARG A 25 -9.55 -1.82 5.26
CA ARG A 25 -10.95 -1.59 4.96
C ARG A 25 -11.41 -0.20 5.39
N GLU A 26 -11.00 0.23 6.59
CA GLU A 26 -11.29 1.59 7.04
C GLU A 26 -10.68 2.63 6.10
N TYR A 27 -9.46 2.39 5.67
CA TYR A 27 -8.79 3.29 4.77
C TYR A 27 -9.50 3.36 3.42
N VAL A 28 -9.90 2.22 2.86
CA VAL A 28 -10.64 2.21 1.60
C VAL A 28 -12.00 2.89 1.75
N ALA A 29 -12.68 2.67 2.87
CA ALA A 29 -13.94 3.35 3.14
C ALA A 29 -13.78 4.87 3.11
N HIS A 30 -12.70 5.38 3.69
CA HIS A 30 -12.38 6.79 3.63
C HIS A 30 -12.09 7.23 2.19
N ARG A 31 -11.31 6.44 1.44
CA ARG A 31 -10.97 6.80 0.06
C ARG A 31 -12.18 6.83 -0.85
N VAL A 32 -13.16 5.98 -0.62
CA VAL A 32 -14.41 6.02 -1.38
C VAL A 32 -15.10 7.38 -1.20
N GLN A 33 -15.08 7.92 0.02
CA GLN A 33 -15.74 9.19 0.31
C GLN A 33 -15.04 10.40 -0.28
N VAL A 34 -13.73 10.31 -0.49
CA VAL A 34 -12.94 11.44 -1.00
C VAL A 34 -12.70 11.39 -2.52
N GLN A 35 -13.22 10.38 -3.20
CA GLN A 35 -13.11 10.31 -4.64
C GLN A 35 -13.96 11.40 -5.32
N PRO A 36 -13.54 11.88 -6.51
CA PRO A 36 -14.37 12.80 -7.28
C PRO A 36 -15.71 12.19 -7.68
N LYS A 37 -15.73 10.88 -7.92
CA LYS A 37 -16.96 10.16 -8.23
C LYS A 37 -17.76 9.90 -6.96
N PRO A 38 -19.09 9.96 -7.04
CA PRO A 38 -19.92 9.53 -5.91
C PRO A 38 -19.72 8.05 -5.58
N ALA A 39 -19.88 7.71 -4.32
CA ALA A 39 -19.76 6.32 -3.89
C ALA A 39 -20.72 5.39 -4.65
N LYS A 40 -21.88 5.86 -4.99
CA LYS A 40 -22.86 5.15 -5.80
C LYS A 40 -22.28 4.74 -7.16
N THR A 41 -21.60 5.67 -7.83
CA THR A 41 -20.98 5.41 -9.12
C THR A 41 -19.84 4.43 -9.00
N ILE A 42 -19.02 4.58 -7.96
CA ILE A 42 -17.91 3.67 -7.71
C ILE A 42 -18.42 2.24 -7.53
N ALA A 43 -19.47 2.07 -6.73
CA ALA A 43 -20.06 0.76 -6.52
C ALA A 43 -20.52 0.13 -7.83
N MET A 44 -21.23 0.89 -8.65
CA MET A 44 -21.71 0.39 -9.93
C MET A 44 -20.57 0.04 -10.87
N ASP A 45 -19.51 0.83 -10.88
CA ASP A 45 -18.31 0.54 -11.68
C ASP A 45 -17.59 -0.71 -11.18
N MET A 46 -17.72 -1.02 -9.90
CA MET A 46 -17.21 -2.25 -9.31
C MET A 46 -18.17 -3.43 -9.47
N ASP A 47 -19.25 -3.24 -10.22
CA ASP A 47 -20.23 -4.25 -10.51
C ASP A 47 -20.98 -4.75 -9.27
N MET A 48 -21.32 -3.83 -8.38
CA MET A 48 -22.08 -4.12 -7.18
C MET A 48 -23.03 -2.99 -6.85
N SER A 49 -24.02 -3.27 -6.01
CA SER A 49 -24.95 -2.23 -5.57
C SER A 49 -24.27 -1.32 -4.53
N PRO A 50 -24.70 -0.06 -4.43
CA PRO A 50 -24.17 0.82 -3.39
C PRO A 50 -24.32 0.28 -1.98
N SER A 51 -25.43 -0.39 -1.69
CA SER A 51 -25.62 -0.98 -0.38
C SER A 51 -24.67 -2.15 -0.12
N THR A 52 -24.33 -2.92 -1.15
CA THR A 52 -23.35 -3.99 -1.04
C THR A 52 -21.97 -3.44 -0.73
N LEU A 53 -21.54 -2.41 -1.44
CA LEU A 53 -20.26 -1.78 -1.17
C LEU A 53 -20.21 -1.23 0.25
N SER A 54 -21.26 -0.55 0.66
CA SER A 54 -21.34 0.00 2.01
C SER A 54 -21.21 -1.09 3.08
N ARG A 55 -21.91 -2.20 2.90
CA ARG A 55 -21.84 -3.33 3.84
C ARG A 55 -20.45 -3.96 3.87
N LYS A 56 -19.83 -4.13 2.72
CA LYS A 56 -18.47 -4.69 2.66
C LYS A 56 -17.46 -3.81 3.38
N LEU A 57 -17.61 -2.51 3.28
CA LEU A 57 -16.69 -1.57 3.91
C LEU A 57 -16.93 -1.40 5.41
N THR A 58 -18.12 -1.75 5.90
CA THR A 58 -18.42 -1.69 7.32
C THR A 58 -18.40 -3.07 7.98
N ALA A 59 -18.15 -4.13 7.22
CA ALA A 59 -18.11 -5.47 7.74
C ALA A 59 -17.07 -5.61 8.85
N GLY A 60 -17.43 -6.33 9.90
CA GLY A 60 -16.53 -6.51 11.04
C GLY A 60 -16.68 -5.46 12.12
N LEU A 61 -17.38 -4.36 11.85
CA LEU A 61 -17.73 -3.38 12.88
C LEU A 61 -18.91 -3.88 13.73
N GLN A 62 -19.67 -4.80 13.18
CA GLN A 62 -20.78 -5.43 13.89
C GLN A 62 -20.47 -6.91 14.05
N ASP A 63 -20.20 -7.30 15.28
CA ASP A 63 -19.92 -8.69 15.57
C ASP A 63 -21.17 -9.55 15.41
N GLY A 64 -21.01 -10.74 14.87
CA GLY A 64 -22.05 -11.73 14.82
C GLY A 64 -22.94 -11.70 13.59
N ASP A 65 -22.71 -10.79 12.68
CA ASP A 65 -23.45 -10.79 11.42
C ASP A 65 -22.83 -11.82 10.47
N LYS A 66 -23.45 -12.99 10.41
CA LYS A 66 -22.94 -14.10 9.60
C LYS A 66 -23.12 -13.89 8.11
N ASP A 67 -24.01 -13.00 7.74
CA ASP A 67 -24.31 -12.72 6.33
C ASP A 67 -23.53 -11.51 5.81
N THR A 68 -22.63 -10.97 6.61
CA THR A 68 -21.88 -9.79 6.25
C THR A 68 -20.88 -10.15 5.16
N GLN A 69 -21.04 -9.53 4.02
CA GLN A 69 -20.08 -9.65 2.94
C GLN A 69 -18.85 -8.85 3.31
N ARG A 70 -17.70 -9.44 3.10
CA ARG A 70 -16.44 -8.79 3.43
C ARG A 70 -15.80 -8.20 2.19
N PHE A 71 -15.09 -7.10 2.39
CA PHE A 71 -14.27 -6.51 1.35
C PHE A 71 -13.06 -7.41 1.15
N ASN A 72 -12.98 -8.04 -0.01
CA ASN A 72 -11.93 -9.00 -0.29
C ASN A 72 -10.85 -8.41 -1.22
N VAL A 73 -9.84 -9.21 -1.53
CA VAL A 73 -8.73 -8.78 -2.37
C VAL A 73 -9.20 -8.41 -3.78
N ASP A 74 -10.14 -9.17 -4.32
CA ASP A 74 -10.68 -8.88 -5.65
C ASP A 74 -11.47 -7.56 -5.65
N ASP A 75 -12.17 -7.27 -4.56
CA ASP A 75 -12.83 -6.00 -4.38
C ASP A 75 -11.82 -4.85 -4.37
N LEU A 76 -10.69 -5.05 -3.72
CA LEU A 76 -9.63 -4.05 -3.68
C LEU A 76 -9.09 -3.79 -5.08
N GLU A 77 -8.80 -4.83 -5.84
CA GLU A 77 -8.35 -4.68 -7.22
C GLU A 77 -9.37 -3.94 -8.07
N SER A 78 -10.63 -4.29 -7.90
CA SER A 78 -11.73 -3.65 -8.61
C SER A 78 -11.82 -2.16 -8.28
N PHE A 79 -11.67 -1.82 -6.99
CA PHE A 79 -11.65 -0.43 -6.55
C PHE A 79 -10.50 0.35 -7.19
N ILE A 80 -9.30 -0.21 -7.18
CA ILE A 80 -8.13 0.42 -7.79
C ILE A 80 -8.34 0.62 -9.28
N ARG A 81 -8.86 -0.40 -9.95
CA ARG A 81 -9.07 -0.35 -11.40
C ARG A 81 -10.11 0.69 -11.79
N THR A 82 -11.18 0.81 -11.03
CA THR A 82 -12.27 1.73 -11.36
C THR A 82 -11.97 3.17 -10.97
N THR A 83 -11.22 3.39 -9.91
CA THR A 83 -10.91 4.75 -9.44
C THR A 83 -9.53 5.23 -9.84
N GLY A 84 -8.60 4.33 -10.14
CA GLY A 84 -7.20 4.67 -10.33
C GLY A 84 -6.48 5.03 -9.04
N ASP A 85 -7.12 4.87 -7.90
CA ASP A 85 -6.56 5.22 -6.60
C ASP A 85 -5.72 4.08 -6.07
N THR A 86 -4.41 4.26 -6.08
CA THR A 86 -3.44 3.26 -5.62
C THR A 86 -3.01 3.48 -4.18
N THR A 87 -3.60 4.45 -3.48
CA THR A 87 -3.15 4.78 -2.12
C THR A 87 -3.40 3.66 -1.12
N ALA A 88 -4.31 2.74 -1.40
CA ALA A 88 -4.50 1.55 -0.56
C ALA A 88 -3.24 0.69 -0.53
N ILE A 89 -2.52 0.62 -1.65
CA ILE A 89 -1.25 -0.09 -1.72
C ILE A 89 -0.22 0.63 -0.86
N GLU A 90 -0.21 1.96 -0.92
CA GLU A 90 0.68 2.76 -0.09
C GLU A 90 0.40 2.55 1.40
N TYR A 91 -0.87 2.45 1.77
CA TYR A 91 -1.24 2.16 3.14
C TYR A 91 -0.66 0.82 3.61
N LEU A 92 -0.82 -0.22 2.80
CA LEU A 92 -0.29 -1.53 3.12
C LEU A 92 1.24 -1.51 3.21
N ALA A 93 1.88 -0.82 2.28
CA ALA A 93 3.32 -0.71 2.29
C ALA A 93 3.81 0.04 3.53
N ALA A 94 3.14 1.13 3.90
CA ALA A 94 3.49 1.87 5.10
C ALA A 94 3.34 1.00 6.35
N LYS A 95 2.28 0.21 6.39
CA LYS A 95 1.98 -0.61 7.56
C LYS A 95 2.93 -1.81 7.70
N TYR A 96 3.31 -2.43 6.61
CA TYR A 96 4.03 -3.70 6.64
C TYR A 96 5.46 -3.64 6.14
N LEU A 97 5.81 -2.66 5.33
CA LEU A 97 7.14 -2.55 4.76
C LEU A 97 7.98 -1.42 5.36
N HIS A 98 7.36 -0.50 6.10
CA HIS A 98 8.04 0.66 6.65
C HIS A 98 7.94 0.73 8.17
N SER A 99 7.79 -0.42 8.84
CA SER A 99 7.96 -0.49 10.27
C SER A 99 9.42 -0.17 10.63
N ASP A 100 9.66 0.30 11.84
CA ASP A 100 11.02 0.61 12.27
C ASP A 100 11.94 -0.59 12.17
N GLU A 101 11.48 -1.77 12.55
CA GLU A 101 12.24 -3.00 12.42
C GLU A 101 12.56 -3.32 10.96
N HIS A 102 11.59 -3.17 10.09
CA HIS A 102 11.79 -3.44 8.67
C HIS A 102 12.80 -2.47 8.07
N ARG A 103 12.73 -1.19 8.43
CA ARG A 103 13.69 -0.19 7.98
C ARG A 103 15.09 -0.52 8.45
N LYS A 104 15.24 -0.92 9.71
CA LYS A 104 16.54 -1.31 10.25
C LYS A 104 17.11 -2.51 9.51
N SER A 105 16.30 -3.52 9.29
CA SER A 105 16.75 -4.72 8.57
C SER A 105 17.19 -4.39 7.16
N ARG A 106 16.43 -3.56 6.46
CA ARG A 106 16.79 -3.15 5.10
C ARG A 106 18.04 -2.29 5.07
N ALA A 107 18.18 -1.40 6.04
CA ALA A 107 19.37 -0.55 6.14
C ALA A 107 20.62 -1.39 6.38
N ILE A 108 20.54 -2.37 7.26
CA ILE A 108 21.65 -3.28 7.53
C ILE A 108 22.01 -4.08 6.27
N ALA A 109 21.00 -4.65 5.60
CA ALA A 109 21.22 -5.40 4.38
C ALA A 109 21.89 -4.56 3.30
N ARG A 110 21.47 -3.30 3.17
CA ARG A 110 22.05 -2.39 2.20
C ARG A 110 23.51 -2.07 2.52
N VAL A 111 23.81 -1.84 3.80
CA VAL A 111 25.19 -1.58 4.22
C VAL A 111 26.07 -2.78 3.94
N GLU A 112 25.60 -4.00 4.24
CA GLU A 112 26.33 -5.22 3.94
C GLU A 112 26.59 -5.40 2.46
N GLU A 113 25.59 -5.10 1.63
CA GLU A 113 25.73 -5.17 0.18
C GLU A 113 26.76 -4.16 -0.32
N MET A 114 26.72 -2.93 0.17
CA MET A 114 27.66 -1.88 -0.19
C MET A 114 29.08 -2.26 0.24
N ALA A 115 29.24 -2.85 1.42
CA ALA A 115 30.53 -3.29 1.90
C ALA A 115 31.10 -4.38 1.00
N SER A 116 30.27 -5.33 0.57
CA SER A 116 30.68 -6.38 -0.35
C SER A 116 31.12 -5.82 -1.71
N GLU A 117 30.39 -4.86 -2.23
CA GLU A 117 30.73 -4.22 -3.50
C GLU A 117 32.04 -3.46 -3.39
N LEU A 118 32.24 -2.75 -2.30
CA LEU A 118 33.48 -2.01 -2.06
C LEU A 118 34.65 -2.98 -1.97
N ALA A 119 34.52 -4.07 -1.26
CA ALA A 119 35.56 -5.08 -1.14
C ALA A 119 35.94 -5.65 -2.50
N ARG A 120 34.95 -5.93 -3.35
CA ARG A 120 35.19 -6.41 -4.71
C ARG A 120 35.92 -5.39 -5.56
N ALA A 121 35.50 -4.13 -5.46
CA ALA A 121 36.13 -3.06 -6.21
C ALA A 121 37.61 -2.88 -5.81
N LEU A 122 37.89 -2.92 -4.51
CA LEU A 122 39.25 -2.83 -4.02
C LEU A 122 40.11 -4.02 -4.48
N ALA A 123 39.56 -5.21 -4.44
CA ALA A 123 40.26 -6.40 -4.92
C ALA A 123 40.58 -6.30 -6.42
N SER A 124 39.62 -5.77 -7.20
CA SER A 124 39.81 -5.56 -8.64
C SER A 124 40.94 -4.56 -8.90
N LEU A 125 40.98 -3.47 -8.15
CA LEU A 125 42.04 -2.46 -8.30
C LEU A 125 43.40 -3.02 -7.95
N LYS A 126 43.50 -3.83 -6.91
CA LYS A 126 44.74 -4.48 -6.53
C LYS A 126 45.18 -5.51 -7.55
N GLY A 127 44.25 -6.18 -8.17
CA GLY A 127 44.54 -7.18 -9.20
C GLY A 127 45.05 -6.62 -10.51
N THR A 128 44.87 -5.32 -10.75
CA THR A 128 45.30 -4.69 -11.99
C THR A 128 46.64 -3.97 -11.86
N ALA A 129 47.24 -4.02 -10.73
CA ALA A 129 48.52 -3.37 -10.48
C ALA A 129 49.68 -4.04 -11.23
#